data_505142b1fcff4006f0803e005012251b
#
_entry.id   505142b1fcff4006f0803e005012251b
#
_cell.length_a   1.000
_cell.length_b   1.000
_cell.length_c   1.000
_cell.angle_alpha   90.00
_cell.angle_beta   90.00
_cell.angle_gamma   90.00
#
_symmetry.space_group_name_H-M   'P 1'
#
loop_
_entity.id
_entity.type
_entity.pdbx_description
1 polymer ?
#
loop_
_entity_poly.entity_id
_entity_poly.type
_entity_poly.pdbx_seq_one_letter_code
_entity_poly.pdbx_strand_id
1 'polypeptide(L)'
;MLTEFLGFFHNASTLLFGVYISAAFLGIKMSKKNILVLLGFSSAVGAVYIGTYLLLGTEGTKKIYPFIIHLPLVLFLVFYFKYKFALSLLSVLTAYLCCQVSNWLGILAMSVFKSEAVYYAVRITVTLITFFLLIRFVSSATAQLLQKPTHSLLILGLIPFVYYLYDYAFGVYTALLSSGIEVVVEF
;
A
#
# COMPACT_ATOMS: atom_id res chain seq x y z
N MET A 1 17.22 -3.95 -17.64
CA MET A 1 16.07 -3.63 -18.52
C MET A 1 14.80 -4.37 -18.12
N LEU A 2 14.73 -5.73 -18.13
CA LEU A 2 13.52 -6.46 -17.69
C LEU A 2 13.16 -6.21 -16.22
N THR A 3 14.14 -6.26 -15.32
CA THR A 3 13.96 -6.07 -13.87
C THR A 3 13.49 -4.65 -13.54
N GLU A 4 14.04 -3.64 -14.20
CA GLU A 4 13.63 -2.23 -14.03
C GLU A 4 12.19 -2.02 -14.50
N PHE A 5 11.83 -2.60 -15.65
CA PHE A 5 10.45 -2.57 -16.15
C PHE A 5 9.48 -3.24 -15.18
N LEU A 6 9.82 -4.43 -14.67
CA LEU A 6 9.01 -5.13 -13.68
C LEU A 6 8.92 -4.35 -12.37
N GLY A 7 10.01 -3.72 -11.93
CA GLY A 7 10.03 -2.85 -10.75
C GLY A 7 9.09 -1.65 -10.91
N PHE A 8 9.14 -0.98 -12.06
CA PHE A 8 8.22 0.13 -12.37
C PHE A 8 6.75 -0.34 -12.37
N PHE A 9 6.47 -1.45 -13.04
CA PHE A 9 5.10 -2.00 -13.11
C PHE A 9 4.60 -2.45 -11.74
N HIS A 10 5.49 -3.01 -10.91
CA HIS A 10 5.18 -3.35 -9.52
C HIS A 10 4.79 -2.10 -8.71
N ASN A 11 5.58 -1.03 -8.78
CA ASN A 11 5.29 0.22 -8.04
C ASN A 11 3.95 0.82 -8.49
N ALA A 12 3.68 0.85 -9.80
CA ALA A 12 2.42 1.32 -10.35
C ALA A 12 1.23 0.47 -9.87
N SER A 13 1.35 -0.86 -9.91
CA SER A 13 0.29 -1.77 -9.46
C SER A 13 0.02 -1.65 -7.95
N THR A 14 1.06 -1.47 -7.14
CA THR A 14 0.96 -1.27 -5.69
C THR A 14 0.26 0.06 -5.36
N LEU A 15 0.61 1.15 -6.08
CA LEU A 15 -0.05 2.44 -5.91
C LEU A 15 -1.54 2.37 -6.25
N LEU A 16 -1.87 1.79 -7.41
CA LEU A 16 -3.26 1.59 -7.82
C LEU A 16 -4.01 0.72 -6.81
N PHE A 17 -3.42 -0.38 -6.37
CA PHE A 17 -3.99 -1.23 -5.32
C PHE A 17 -4.34 -0.39 -4.08
N GLY A 18 -3.40 0.36 -3.52
CA GLY A 18 -3.60 1.18 -2.33
C GLY A 18 -4.74 2.17 -2.49
N VAL A 19 -4.77 2.92 -3.60
CA VAL A 19 -5.79 3.94 -3.88
C VAL A 19 -7.18 3.33 -4.05
N TYR A 20 -7.31 2.29 -4.89
CA TYR A 20 -8.62 1.69 -5.19
C TYR A 20 -9.17 0.86 -4.04
N ILE A 21 -8.33 0.12 -3.32
CA ILE A 21 -8.78 -0.66 -2.15
C ILE A 21 -9.20 0.26 -1.01
N SER A 22 -8.46 1.34 -0.75
CA SER A 22 -8.86 2.34 0.25
C SER A 22 -10.22 2.96 -0.09
N ALA A 23 -10.45 3.31 -1.35
CA ALA A 23 -11.73 3.83 -1.80
C ALA A 23 -12.86 2.79 -1.66
N ALA A 24 -12.60 1.53 -2.02
CA ALA A 24 -13.57 0.44 -1.91
C ALA A 24 -13.94 0.12 -0.46
N PHE A 25 -12.98 0.16 0.47
CA PHE A 25 -13.21 -0.04 1.90
C PHE A 25 -14.10 1.05 2.52
N LEU A 26 -14.05 2.27 1.99
CA LEU A 26 -14.99 3.33 2.37
C LEU A 26 -16.37 3.19 1.71
N GLY A 27 -16.56 2.23 0.83
CA GLY A 27 -17.83 2.04 0.11
C GLY A 27 -18.01 3.00 -1.06
N ILE A 28 -16.95 3.61 -1.56
CA ILE A 28 -17.01 4.49 -2.73
C ILE A 28 -17.39 3.65 -3.95
N LYS A 29 -18.52 3.97 -4.58
CA LYS A 29 -18.99 3.28 -5.79
C LYS A 29 -17.98 3.46 -6.93
N MET A 30 -17.58 2.37 -7.57
CA MET A 30 -16.66 2.37 -8.71
C MET A 30 -17.39 2.77 -10.01
N SER A 31 -18.00 3.97 -10.03
CA SER A 31 -18.56 4.57 -11.24
C SER A 31 -17.44 5.02 -12.18
N LYS A 32 -17.73 5.17 -13.48
CA LYS A 32 -16.76 5.69 -14.47
C LYS A 32 -16.10 6.99 -14.01
N LYS A 33 -16.88 7.92 -13.43
CA LYS A 33 -16.39 9.19 -12.90
C LYS A 33 -15.39 8.96 -11.77
N ASN A 34 -15.73 8.14 -10.76
CA ASN A 34 -14.87 7.90 -9.62
C ASN A 34 -13.60 7.14 -10.01
N ILE A 35 -13.70 6.17 -10.94
CA ILE A 35 -12.53 5.47 -11.48
C ILE A 35 -11.57 6.47 -12.14
N LEU A 36 -12.07 7.37 -12.99
CA LEU A 36 -11.21 8.38 -13.65
C LEU A 36 -10.58 9.33 -12.63
N VAL A 37 -11.31 9.75 -11.62
CA VAL A 37 -10.80 10.64 -10.56
C VAL A 37 -9.72 9.93 -9.73
N LEU A 38 -9.93 8.68 -9.33
CA LEU A 38 -8.93 7.88 -8.62
C LEU A 38 -7.69 7.62 -9.48
N LEU A 39 -7.88 7.37 -10.78
CA LEU A 39 -6.77 7.20 -11.73
C LEU A 39 -5.98 8.51 -11.89
N GLY A 40 -6.67 9.64 -12.04
CA GLY A 40 -6.03 10.97 -12.11
C GLY A 40 -5.22 11.28 -10.85
N PHE A 41 -5.80 11.01 -9.66
CA PHE A 41 -5.08 11.13 -8.40
C PHE A 41 -3.84 10.22 -8.35
N SER A 42 -4.00 8.93 -8.72
CA SER A 42 -2.89 7.98 -8.74
C SER A 42 -1.77 8.42 -9.69
N SER A 43 -2.13 8.97 -10.86
CA SER A 43 -1.15 9.49 -11.83
C SER A 43 -0.39 10.69 -11.29
N ALA A 44 -1.08 11.63 -10.62
CA ALA A 44 -0.45 12.80 -10.02
C ALA A 44 0.52 12.41 -8.89
N VAL A 45 0.07 11.56 -7.97
CA VAL A 45 0.91 11.06 -6.87
C VAL A 45 2.06 10.20 -7.39
N GLY A 46 1.82 9.37 -8.41
CA GLY A 46 2.86 8.59 -9.08
C GLY A 46 3.94 9.47 -9.72
N ALA A 47 3.57 10.58 -10.35
CA ALA A 47 4.53 11.54 -10.90
C ALA A 47 5.38 12.18 -9.79
N VAL A 48 4.77 12.56 -8.65
CA VAL A 48 5.50 13.07 -7.48
C VAL A 48 6.46 12.00 -6.94
N TYR A 49 6.01 10.75 -6.83
CA TYR A 49 6.86 9.64 -6.40
C TYR A 49 8.08 9.43 -7.31
N ILE A 50 7.88 9.44 -8.63
CA ILE A 50 8.99 9.31 -9.59
C ILE A 50 9.95 10.49 -9.46
N GLY A 51 9.45 11.72 -9.37
CA GLY A 51 10.29 12.91 -9.17
C GLY A 51 11.11 12.81 -7.88
N THR A 52 10.51 12.36 -6.79
CA THR A 52 11.20 12.14 -5.51
C THR A 52 12.26 11.04 -5.61
N TYR A 53 11.93 9.95 -6.30
CA TYR A 53 12.89 8.85 -6.53
C TYR A 53 14.12 9.32 -7.31
N LEU A 54 13.93 10.16 -8.31
CA LEU A 54 15.06 10.72 -9.08
C LEU A 54 15.93 11.67 -8.25
N LEU A 55 15.35 12.38 -7.29
CA LEU A 55 16.07 13.35 -6.45
C LEU A 55 16.77 12.71 -5.24
N LEU A 56 16.10 11.78 -4.55
CA LEU A 56 16.52 11.24 -3.25
C LEU A 56 16.98 9.77 -3.31
N GLY A 57 16.82 9.11 -4.45
CA GLY A 57 17.08 7.68 -4.60
C GLY A 57 16.10 6.80 -3.82
N THR A 58 16.38 5.50 -3.79
CA THR A 58 15.49 4.49 -3.18
C THR A 58 15.30 4.71 -1.69
N GLU A 59 16.39 4.89 -0.94
CA GLU A 59 16.33 4.98 0.53
C GLU A 59 15.67 6.27 1.02
N GLY A 60 15.97 7.41 0.38
CA GLY A 60 15.32 8.67 0.69
C GLY A 60 13.82 8.63 0.41
N THR A 61 13.43 8.04 -0.73
CA THR A 61 12.02 7.91 -1.12
C THR A 61 11.24 7.02 -0.18
N LYS A 62 11.80 5.90 0.28
CA LYS A 62 11.16 5.02 1.28
C LYS A 62 10.83 5.78 2.57
N LYS A 63 11.75 6.62 3.07
CA LYS A 63 11.56 7.38 4.31
C LYS A 63 10.42 8.39 4.23
N ILE A 64 10.23 9.03 3.08
CA ILE A 64 9.19 10.05 2.90
C ILE A 64 7.93 9.51 2.22
N TYR A 65 7.89 8.23 1.88
CA TYR A 65 6.75 7.56 1.23
C TYR A 65 5.40 7.80 1.95
N PRO A 66 5.30 7.76 3.31
CA PRO A 66 4.07 8.09 4.02
C PRO A 66 3.53 9.47 3.70
N PHE A 67 4.42 10.45 3.53
CA PHE A 67 4.07 11.84 3.27
C PHE A 67 3.73 12.10 1.79
N ILE A 68 4.28 11.29 0.87
CA ILE A 68 4.04 11.44 -0.56
C ILE A 68 2.80 10.66 -1.01
N ILE A 69 2.55 9.49 -0.45
CA ILE A 69 1.48 8.58 -0.90
C ILE A 69 0.34 8.52 0.12
N HIS A 70 0.62 8.10 1.36
CA HIS A 70 -0.44 7.78 2.31
C HIS A 70 -1.17 9.02 2.81
N LEU A 71 -0.44 10.06 3.22
CA LEU A 71 -1.05 11.29 3.71
C LEU A 71 -1.86 12.01 2.62
N PRO A 72 -1.35 12.24 1.39
CA PRO A 72 -2.16 12.80 0.31
C PRO A 72 -3.40 11.98 -0.02
N LEU A 73 -3.31 10.63 0.04
CA LEU A 73 -4.47 9.77 -0.19
C LEU A 73 -5.53 9.97 0.91
N VAL A 74 -5.13 10.00 2.19
CA VAL A 74 -6.05 10.29 3.30
C VAL A 74 -6.72 11.65 3.10
N LEU A 75 -5.92 12.70 2.82
CA LEU A 75 -6.45 14.04 2.59
C LEU A 75 -7.39 14.10 1.37
N PHE A 76 -7.07 13.41 0.30
CA PHE A 76 -7.93 13.31 -0.89
C PHE A 76 -9.28 12.65 -0.56
N LEU A 77 -9.29 11.57 0.22
CA LEU A 77 -10.51 10.91 0.66
C LEU A 77 -11.35 11.82 1.58
N VAL A 78 -10.71 12.61 2.43
CA VAL A 78 -11.37 13.59 3.33
C VAL A 78 -11.94 14.76 2.52
N PHE A 79 -11.16 15.40 1.69
CA PHE A 79 -11.56 16.66 1.05
C PHE A 79 -12.42 16.45 -0.20
N TYR A 80 -12.11 15.46 -1.03
CA TYR A 80 -12.85 15.21 -2.24
C TYR A 80 -14.10 14.35 -2.00
N PHE A 81 -13.93 13.20 -1.32
CA PHE A 81 -15.04 12.27 -1.05
C PHE A 81 -15.78 12.57 0.26
N LYS A 82 -15.34 13.57 1.04
CA LYS A 82 -16.01 14.05 2.27
C LYS A 82 -16.13 13.01 3.39
N TYR A 83 -15.20 12.06 3.44
CA TYR A 83 -15.14 11.11 4.56
C TYR A 83 -14.47 11.71 5.80
N LYS A 84 -14.81 11.21 6.98
CA LYS A 84 -14.13 11.58 8.23
C LYS A 84 -12.67 11.16 8.19
N PHE A 85 -11.78 11.98 8.74
CA PHE A 85 -10.34 11.73 8.75
C PHE A 85 -9.98 10.34 9.31
N ALA A 86 -10.55 9.96 10.47
CA ALA A 86 -10.28 8.66 11.10
C ALA A 86 -10.67 7.46 10.20
N LEU A 87 -11.80 7.55 9.48
CA LEU A 87 -12.23 6.51 8.56
C LEU A 87 -11.32 6.41 7.34
N SER A 88 -10.94 7.56 6.79
CA SER A 88 -10.02 7.64 5.65
C SER A 88 -8.64 7.07 6.02
N LEU A 89 -8.12 7.45 7.19
CA LEU A 89 -6.86 6.93 7.70
C LEU A 89 -6.93 5.41 7.90
N LEU A 90 -7.96 4.92 8.58
CA LEU A 90 -8.13 3.49 8.83
C LEU A 90 -8.24 2.69 7.53
N SER A 91 -8.98 3.21 6.56
CA SER A 91 -9.11 2.60 5.23
C SER A 91 -7.75 2.47 4.52
N VAL A 92 -6.94 3.53 4.54
CA VAL A 92 -5.59 3.54 3.93
C VAL A 92 -4.65 2.57 4.65
N LEU A 93 -4.65 2.57 5.99
CA LEU A 93 -3.82 1.66 6.77
C LEU A 93 -4.21 0.19 6.58
N THR A 94 -5.51 -0.09 6.46
CA THR A 94 -6.00 -1.45 6.19
C THR A 94 -5.63 -1.90 4.77
N ALA A 95 -5.75 -1.03 3.77
CA ALA A 95 -5.29 -1.32 2.41
C ALA A 95 -3.78 -1.58 2.37
N TYR A 96 -3.00 -0.79 3.11
CA TYR A 96 -1.56 -1.00 3.27
C TYR A 96 -1.25 -2.38 3.85
N LEU A 97 -1.90 -2.76 4.95
CA LEU A 97 -1.73 -4.09 5.57
C LEU A 97 -2.05 -5.22 4.57
N CYS A 98 -3.14 -5.09 3.81
CA CYS A 98 -3.50 -6.07 2.78
C CYS A 98 -2.44 -6.19 1.66
N CYS A 99 -1.77 -5.09 1.32
CA CYS A 99 -0.70 -5.07 0.33
C CYS A 99 0.54 -5.87 0.78
N GLN A 100 0.77 -6.00 2.08
CA GLN A 100 1.93 -6.71 2.63
C GLN A 100 1.94 -8.21 2.29
N VAL A 101 0.80 -8.80 1.99
CA VAL A 101 0.73 -10.20 1.52
C VAL A 101 1.61 -10.40 0.29
N SER A 102 1.56 -9.48 -0.68
CA SER A 102 2.40 -9.54 -1.87
C SER A 102 3.88 -9.34 -1.56
N ASN A 103 4.20 -8.50 -0.57
CA ASN A 103 5.56 -8.26 -0.12
C ASN A 103 6.18 -9.52 0.49
N TRP A 104 5.51 -10.16 1.44
CA TRP A 104 5.99 -11.37 2.09
C TRP A 104 6.17 -12.54 1.11
N LEU A 105 5.22 -12.76 0.21
CA LEU A 105 5.34 -13.80 -0.82
C LEU A 105 6.45 -13.48 -1.82
N GLY A 106 6.66 -12.22 -2.16
CA GLY A 106 7.81 -11.79 -2.97
C GLY A 106 9.15 -12.10 -2.32
N ILE A 107 9.31 -11.75 -1.03
CA ILE A 107 10.52 -12.05 -0.26
C ILE A 107 10.77 -13.56 -0.19
N LEU A 108 9.72 -14.35 0.05
CA LEU A 108 9.82 -15.81 0.05
C LEU A 108 10.27 -16.34 -1.32
N ALA A 109 9.70 -15.84 -2.41
CA ALA A 109 10.12 -16.20 -3.77
C ALA A 109 11.57 -15.81 -4.04
N MET A 110 12.00 -14.63 -3.61
CA MET A 110 13.39 -14.18 -3.72
C MET A 110 14.35 -15.09 -2.97
N SER A 111 13.98 -15.54 -1.76
CA SER A 111 14.82 -16.44 -0.95
C SER A 111 15.03 -17.80 -1.61
N VAL A 112 14.01 -18.32 -2.32
CA VAL A 112 14.05 -19.60 -3.01
C VAL A 112 14.75 -19.51 -4.38
N PHE A 113 14.31 -18.56 -5.21
CA PHE A 113 14.75 -18.49 -6.61
C PHE A 113 15.98 -17.60 -6.85
N LYS A 114 16.37 -16.77 -5.86
CA LYS A 114 17.50 -15.84 -5.95
C LYS A 114 17.44 -14.92 -7.19
N SER A 115 16.25 -14.55 -7.62
CA SER A 115 16.00 -13.78 -8.84
C SER A 115 15.09 -12.60 -8.59
N GLU A 116 15.57 -11.38 -8.82
CA GLU A 116 14.78 -10.15 -8.72
C GLU A 116 13.59 -10.13 -9.69
N ALA A 117 13.75 -10.68 -10.89
CA ALA A 117 12.66 -10.77 -11.85
C ALA A 117 11.51 -11.63 -11.30
N VAL A 118 11.82 -12.76 -10.65
CA VAL A 118 10.83 -13.61 -9.99
C VAL A 118 10.20 -12.89 -8.80
N TYR A 119 10.98 -12.17 -8.00
CA TYR A 119 10.49 -11.34 -6.91
C TYR A 119 9.40 -10.35 -7.37
N TYR A 120 9.69 -9.56 -8.41
CA TYR A 120 8.70 -8.60 -8.93
C TYR A 120 7.51 -9.29 -9.60
N ALA A 121 7.73 -10.36 -10.36
CA ALA A 121 6.65 -11.10 -11.00
C ALA A 121 5.65 -11.68 -9.97
N VAL A 122 6.15 -12.28 -8.91
CA VAL A 122 5.33 -12.80 -7.80
C VAL A 122 4.57 -11.66 -7.12
N ARG A 123 5.24 -10.55 -6.80
CA ARG A 123 4.59 -9.39 -6.17
C ARG A 123 3.46 -8.83 -7.03
N ILE A 124 3.68 -8.63 -8.33
CA ILE A 124 2.65 -8.13 -9.25
C ILE A 124 1.46 -9.12 -9.28
N THR A 125 1.74 -10.40 -9.48
CA THR A 125 0.70 -11.43 -9.58
C THR A 125 -0.13 -11.51 -8.31
N VAL A 126 0.52 -11.55 -7.14
CA VAL A 126 -0.16 -11.61 -5.84
C VAL A 126 -0.95 -10.33 -5.59
N THR A 127 -0.39 -9.14 -5.92
CA THR A 127 -1.11 -7.87 -5.79
C THR A 127 -2.40 -7.88 -6.61
N LEU A 128 -2.37 -8.35 -7.86
CA LEU A 128 -3.55 -8.42 -8.72
C LEU A 128 -4.58 -9.43 -8.21
N ILE A 129 -4.14 -10.61 -7.77
CA ILE A 129 -5.03 -11.62 -7.18
C ILE A 129 -5.68 -11.07 -5.91
N THR A 130 -4.89 -10.50 -5.00
CA THR A 130 -5.38 -9.91 -3.74
C THR A 130 -6.34 -8.76 -4.01
N PHE A 131 -6.03 -7.90 -4.98
CA PHE A 131 -6.91 -6.82 -5.42
C PHE A 131 -8.29 -7.35 -5.83
N PHE A 132 -8.31 -8.36 -6.71
CA PHE A 132 -9.56 -8.96 -7.17
C PHE A 132 -10.36 -9.59 -6.01
N LEU A 133 -9.70 -10.35 -5.15
CA LEU A 133 -10.34 -10.99 -3.99
C LEU A 133 -10.91 -9.96 -3.02
N LEU A 134 -10.16 -8.91 -2.71
CA LEU A 134 -10.62 -7.86 -1.81
C LEU A 134 -11.81 -7.08 -2.39
N ILE A 135 -11.76 -6.69 -3.64
CA ILE A 135 -12.89 -6.00 -4.30
C ILE A 135 -14.13 -6.89 -4.32
N ARG A 136 -13.97 -8.18 -4.66
CA ARG A 136 -15.10 -9.08 -4.86
C ARG A 136 -15.75 -9.57 -3.57
N PHE A 137 -14.95 -9.85 -2.54
CA PHE A 137 -15.44 -10.56 -1.35
C PHE A 137 -15.35 -9.76 -0.06
N VAL A 138 -14.41 -8.83 0.06
CA VAL A 138 -14.07 -8.19 1.34
C VAL A 138 -14.56 -6.74 1.42
N SER A 139 -14.48 -5.97 0.33
CA SER A 139 -14.74 -4.53 0.34
C SER A 139 -16.11 -4.15 0.88
N SER A 140 -17.16 -4.89 0.52
CA SER A 140 -18.52 -4.64 1.00
C SER A 140 -18.66 -4.84 2.51
N ALA A 141 -18.08 -5.93 3.05
CA ALA A 141 -18.08 -6.20 4.48
C ALA A 141 -17.27 -5.15 5.25
N THR A 142 -16.09 -4.77 4.73
CA THR A 142 -15.26 -3.72 5.32
C THR A 142 -15.99 -2.37 5.33
N ALA A 143 -16.64 -1.99 4.23
CA ALA A 143 -17.40 -0.76 4.16
C ALA A 143 -18.53 -0.72 5.19
N GLN A 144 -19.25 -1.82 5.41
CA GLN A 144 -20.26 -1.94 6.46
C GLN A 144 -19.67 -1.86 7.87
N LEU A 145 -18.51 -2.46 8.10
CA LEU A 145 -17.82 -2.41 9.38
C LEU A 145 -17.36 -0.99 9.72
N LEU A 146 -16.82 -0.26 8.74
CA LEU A 146 -16.37 1.13 8.92
C LEU A 146 -17.52 2.11 9.21
N GLN A 147 -18.78 1.73 8.94
CA GLN A 147 -19.96 2.53 9.29
C GLN A 147 -20.46 2.27 10.73
N LYS A 148 -19.89 1.32 11.47
CA LYS A 148 -20.25 1.03 12.87
C LYS A 148 -19.75 2.10 13.84
N PRO A 149 -20.27 2.10 15.11
CA PRO A 149 -19.85 3.06 16.12
C PRO A 149 -18.34 3.04 16.37
N THR A 150 -17.82 4.19 16.80
CA THR A 150 -16.38 4.46 16.98
C THR A 150 -15.61 3.42 17.80
N HIS A 151 -16.25 2.78 18.78
CA HIS A 151 -15.60 1.75 19.60
C HIS A 151 -15.14 0.53 18.79
N SER A 152 -15.99 0.05 17.88
CA SER A 152 -15.65 -1.08 17.00
C SER A 152 -14.54 -0.70 16.00
N LEU A 153 -14.50 0.56 15.58
CA LEU A 153 -13.47 1.09 14.68
C LEU A 153 -12.09 1.14 15.34
N LEU A 154 -12.02 1.51 16.61
CA LEU A 154 -10.75 1.53 17.35
C LEU A 154 -10.14 0.14 17.45
N ILE A 155 -10.95 -0.89 17.75
CA ILE A 155 -10.49 -2.28 17.85
C ILE A 155 -10.01 -2.79 16.48
N LEU A 156 -10.80 -2.56 15.43
CA LEU A 156 -10.44 -2.96 14.06
C LEU A 156 -9.23 -2.21 13.50
N GLY A 157 -9.06 -0.95 13.90
CA GLY A 157 -7.99 -0.09 13.45
C GLY A 157 -6.65 -0.34 14.16
N LEU A 158 -6.69 -0.95 15.33
CA LEU A 158 -5.48 -1.17 16.12
C LEU A 158 -4.46 -2.02 15.37
N ILE A 159 -4.88 -3.12 14.75
CA ILE A 159 -3.99 -4.03 14.02
C ILE A 159 -3.29 -3.35 12.84
N PRO A 160 -4.01 -2.72 11.87
CA PRO A 160 -3.37 -2.01 10.78
C PRO A 160 -2.47 -0.86 11.26
N PHE A 161 -2.89 -0.14 12.31
CA PHE A 161 -2.14 0.98 12.86
C PHE A 161 -0.83 0.52 13.51
N VAL A 162 -0.88 -0.48 14.39
CA VAL A 162 0.31 -1.03 15.04
C VAL A 162 1.26 -1.64 14.02
N TYR A 163 0.72 -2.39 13.05
CA TYR A 163 1.52 -2.95 11.97
C TYR A 163 2.24 -1.84 11.16
N TYR A 164 1.52 -0.79 10.80
CA TYR A 164 2.09 0.34 10.05
C TYR A 164 3.21 1.04 10.84
N LEU A 165 2.98 1.31 12.13
CA LEU A 165 4.00 1.89 12.99
C LEU A 165 5.23 0.99 13.11
N TYR A 166 5.01 -0.32 13.29
CA TYR A 166 6.10 -1.28 13.38
C TYR A 166 6.91 -1.33 12.08
N ASP A 167 6.25 -1.47 10.94
CA ASP A 167 6.91 -1.57 9.64
C ASP A 167 7.74 -0.31 9.31
N TYR A 168 7.21 0.87 9.58
CA TYR A 168 7.97 2.12 9.37
C TYR A 168 9.02 2.38 10.45
N ALA A 169 8.70 2.17 11.72
CA ALA A 169 9.66 2.41 12.80
C ALA A 169 10.87 1.48 12.68
N PHE A 170 10.64 0.20 12.43
CA PHE A 170 11.70 -0.81 12.41
C PHE A 170 12.23 -1.13 11.00
N GLY A 171 11.39 -1.15 9.98
CA GLY A 171 11.79 -1.48 8.61
C GLY A 171 12.39 -0.32 7.83
N VAL A 172 12.01 0.93 8.14
CA VAL A 172 12.39 2.11 7.35
C VAL A 172 13.31 3.06 8.13
N TYR A 173 13.02 3.32 9.41
CA TYR A 173 13.73 4.35 10.17
C TYR A 173 14.83 3.82 11.08
N THR A 174 14.87 2.52 11.39
CA THR A 174 15.95 1.95 12.21
C THR A 174 16.83 1.00 11.40
N ALA A 175 18.13 1.22 11.48
CA ALA A 175 19.14 0.30 10.92
C ALA A 175 19.19 -1.05 11.67
N LEU A 176 18.47 -1.20 12.79
CA LEU A 176 18.49 -2.40 13.63
C LEU A 176 17.98 -3.66 12.93
N LEU A 177 17.03 -3.52 12.00
CA LEU A 177 16.54 -4.67 11.22
C LEU A 177 17.34 -4.89 9.93
N SER A 178 17.93 -3.85 9.34
CA SER A 178 18.80 -4.03 8.19
C SER A 178 20.08 -4.78 8.57
N SER A 179 20.68 -4.50 9.73
CA SER A 179 21.81 -5.26 10.26
C SER A 179 21.44 -6.69 10.70
N GLY A 180 20.19 -6.90 11.16
CA GLY A 180 19.71 -8.23 11.57
C GLY A 180 19.33 -9.14 10.39
N ILE A 181 18.86 -8.56 9.28
CA ILE A 181 18.54 -9.33 8.06
C ILE A 181 19.81 -9.72 7.29
N GLU A 182 20.85 -8.89 7.28
CA GLU A 182 22.16 -9.29 6.75
C GLU A 182 22.71 -10.48 7.52
N VAL A 183 22.61 -10.51 8.84
CA VAL A 183 23.02 -11.66 9.67
C VAL A 183 22.20 -12.92 9.39
N VAL A 184 20.92 -12.80 9.08
CA VAL A 184 20.05 -13.97 8.77
C VAL A 184 20.24 -14.47 7.34
N VAL A 185 20.73 -13.65 6.43
CA VAL A 185 21.01 -14.04 5.02
C VAL A 185 22.42 -14.60 4.87
N GLU A 186 23.34 -14.35 5.80
CA GLU A 186 24.69 -14.95 5.83
C GLU A 186 24.77 -16.33 6.52
N PHE A 187 23.67 -16.82 7.11
CA PHE A 187 23.51 -18.19 7.62
C PHE A 187 22.55 -19.00 6.73
#